data_9e3b0db9d66ba7aca6d95a6e21e76454
#
_entry.id   9e3b0db9d66ba7aca6d95a6e21e76454
#
_cell.length_a   1.000
_cell.length_b   1.000
_cell.length_c   1.000
_cell.angle_alpha   90.00
_cell.angle_beta   90.00
_cell.angle_gamma   90.00
#
_symmetry.space_group_name_H-M   'P 1'
#
loop_
_entity.id
_entity.type
_entity.pdbx_description
1 polymer ?
#
loop_
_entity_poly.entity_id
_entity_poly.type
_entity_poly.pdbx_seq_one_letter_code
_entity_poly.pdbx_strand_id
1 'polypeptide(L)'
;EYLMRNDVQVISQIGFVFIQLIILLAFSPFIVGVIRKVNARLQCRRGASLLQPYADLAKLFGKQPVISSTTSWIFTAAPYIVFASTVAAGLLMPVFISHTPLNFAGNIIALVYLLALGTFFLILAGLDAGSAFGGMGSSREAIVVTLAEPAMILSILAIALTAGSTNLSTIVHQSALLEGMVLA
;
A
#
# COMPACT_ATOMS: atom_id res chain seq x y z
N GLU A 1 -14.66 -11.39 35.18
CA GLU A 1 -15.50 -10.92 34.05
C GLU A 1 -14.79 -9.86 33.21
N TYR A 2 -14.12 -8.89 33.80
CA TYR A 2 -13.41 -7.83 33.06
C TYR A 2 -12.22 -8.34 32.24
N LEU A 3 -11.47 -9.33 32.72
CA LEU A 3 -10.35 -9.94 32.02
C LEU A 3 -10.80 -10.76 30.80
N MET A 4 -11.82 -11.59 30.96
CA MET A 4 -12.38 -12.38 29.85
C MET A 4 -12.98 -11.52 28.72
N ARG A 5 -13.55 -10.38 29.05
CA ARG A 5 -14.10 -9.44 28.07
C ARG A 5 -13.01 -8.77 27.23
N ASN A 6 -11.86 -8.45 27.85
CA ASN A 6 -10.70 -7.91 27.13
C ASN A 6 -10.07 -8.96 26.20
N ASP A 7 -9.95 -10.21 26.64
CA ASP A 7 -9.36 -11.28 25.82
C ASP A 7 -10.22 -11.57 24.58
N VAL A 8 -11.54 -11.59 24.71
CA VAL A 8 -12.46 -11.77 23.57
C VAL A 8 -12.37 -10.60 22.58
N GLN A 9 -12.22 -9.37 23.07
CA GLN A 9 -12.04 -8.20 22.21
C GLN A 9 -10.70 -8.24 21.47
N VAL A 10 -9.61 -8.61 22.13
CA VAL A 10 -8.28 -8.74 21.51
C VAL A 10 -8.28 -9.86 20.44
N ILE A 11 -8.87 -11.00 20.74
CA ILE A 11 -8.98 -12.12 19.78
C ILE A 11 -9.80 -11.71 18.55
N SER A 12 -10.92 -11.01 18.75
CA SER A 12 -11.74 -10.54 17.63
C SER A 12 -10.98 -9.50 16.78
N GLN A 13 -10.25 -8.58 17.39
CA GLN A 13 -9.43 -7.61 16.67
C GLN A 13 -8.31 -8.26 15.83
N ILE A 14 -7.62 -9.26 16.38
CA ILE A 14 -6.63 -10.04 15.67
C ILE A 14 -7.27 -10.77 14.49
N GLY A 15 -8.45 -11.36 14.67
CA GLY A 15 -9.19 -12.01 13.59
C GLY A 15 -9.53 -11.05 12.45
N PHE A 16 -9.96 -9.83 12.75
CA PHE A 16 -10.25 -8.80 11.74
C PHE A 16 -8.99 -8.36 10.99
N VAL A 17 -7.84 -8.23 11.65
CA VAL A 17 -6.55 -7.92 11.01
C VAL A 17 -6.18 -8.99 9.99
N PHE A 18 -6.31 -10.28 10.35
CA PHE A 18 -6.02 -11.38 9.43
C PHE A 18 -6.98 -11.39 8.23
N ILE A 19 -8.27 -11.17 8.46
CA ILE A 19 -9.27 -11.08 7.38
C ILE A 19 -8.95 -9.91 6.44
N GLN A 20 -8.64 -8.75 6.98
CA GLN A 20 -8.24 -7.57 6.20
C GLN A 20 -7.01 -7.84 5.35
N LEU A 21 -5.98 -8.47 5.92
CA LEU A 21 -4.76 -8.84 5.22
C LEU A 21 -5.04 -9.82 4.07
N ILE A 22 -5.83 -10.85 4.31
CA ILE A 22 -6.21 -11.84 3.28
C ILE A 22 -6.98 -11.16 2.14
N ILE A 23 -7.95 -10.32 2.46
CA ILE A 23 -8.74 -9.60 1.45
C ILE A 23 -7.83 -8.66 0.64
N LEU A 24 -6.94 -7.91 1.29
CA LEU A 24 -6.02 -7.00 0.63
C LEU A 24 -5.09 -7.74 -0.33
N LEU A 25 -4.49 -8.85 0.10
CA LEU A 25 -3.64 -9.68 -0.74
C LEU A 25 -4.41 -10.37 -1.87
N ALA A 26 -5.64 -10.83 -1.60
CA ALA A 26 -6.46 -11.49 -2.60
C ALA A 26 -7.00 -10.50 -3.65
N PHE A 27 -7.41 -9.30 -3.25
CA PHE A 27 -7.99 -8.31 -4.16
C PHE A 27 -6.94 -7.55 -4.98
N SER A 28 -5.71 -7.43 -4.48
CA SER A 28 -4.63 -6.69 -5.15
C SER A 28 -4.37 -7.15 -6.58
N PRO A 29 -4.19 -8.45 -6.89
CA PRO A 29 -3.96 -8.89 -8.26
C PRO A 29 -5.18 -8.67 -9.18
N PHE A 30 -6.40 -8.73 -8.61
CA PHE A 30 -7.62 -8.45 -9.36
C PHE A 30 -7.66 -7.00 -9.86
N ILE A 31 -7.36 -6.04 -8.99
CA ILE A 31 -7.30 -4.61 -9.34
C ILE A 31 -6.26 -4.37 -10.45
N VAL A 32 -5.08 -4.99 -10.34
CA VAL A 32 -4.05 -4.93 -11.40
C VAL A 32 -4.58 -5.48 -12.73
N GLY A 33 -5.35 -6.57 -12.69
CA GLY A 33 -6.01 -7.15 -13.86
C GLY A 33 -7.00 -6.19 -14.51
N VAL A 34 -7.81 -5.49 -13.70
CA VAL A 34 -8.76 -4.47 -14.18
C VAL A 34 -8.02 -3.31 -14.83
N ILE A 35 -6.99 -2.76 -14.17
CA ILE A 35 -6.18 -1.64 -14.70
C ILE A 35 -5.55 -2.03 -16.05
N ARG A 36 -4.93 -3.22 -16.15
CA ARG A 36 -4.34 -3.71 -17.41
C ARG A 36 -5.39 -3.84 -18.52
N LYS A 37 -6.59 -4.29 -18.20
CA LYS A 37 -7.68 -4.47 -19.17
C LYS A 37 -8.24 -3.12 -19.64
N VAL A 38 -8.41 -2.17 -18.74
CA VAL A 38 -8.85 -0.79 -19.07
C VAL A 38 -7.81 -0.11 -19.97
N ASN A 39 -6.53 -0.16 -19.59
CA ASN A 39 -5.45 0.41 -20.39
C ASN A 39 -5.37 -0.21 -21.80
N ALA A 40 -5.55 -1.54 -21.91
CA ALA A 40 -5.56 -2.20 -23.21
C ALA A 40 -6.75 -1.75 -24.09
N ARG A 41 -7.93 -1.53 -23.50
CA ARG A 41 -9.09 -1.02 -24.22
C ARG A 41 -8.89 0.42 -24.70
N LEU A 42 -8.32 1.28 -23.83
CA LEU A 42 -7.99 2.67 -24.21
C LEU A 42 -6.96 2.73 -25.36
N GLN A 43 -6.10 1.73 -25.46
CA GLN A 43 -5.12 1.56 -26.54
C GLN A 43 -5.70 0.83 -27.77
N CYS A 44 -7.01 0.60 -27.85
CA CYS A 44 -7.68 -0.16 -28.91
C CYS A 44 -7.12 -1.58 -29.09
N ARG A 45 -6.62 -2.22 -28.00
CA ARG A 45 -6.08 -3.58 -27.99
C ARG A 45 -7.00 -4.54 -27.22
N ARG A 46 -6.97 -5.83 -27.60
CA ARG A 46 -7.56 -6.88 -26.79
C ARG A 46 -6.63 -7.19 -25.61
N GLY A 47 -6.99 -6.75 -24.40
CA GLY A 47 -6.23 -7.01 -23.19
C GLY A 47 -6.35 -8.47 -22.71
N ALA A 48 -5.43 -8.86 -21.82
CA ALA A 48 -5.44 -10.14 -21.13
C ALA A 48 -6.71 -10.37 -20.30
N SER A 49 -6.94 -11.58 -19.84
CA SER A 49 -8.04 -11.90 -18.91
C SER A 49 -7.84 -11.21 -17.56
N LEU A 50 -8.93 -10.92 -16.84
CA LEU A 50 -8.87 -10.30 -15.51
C LEU A 50 -8.13 -11.13 -14.47
N LEU A 51 -8.14 -12.46 -14.65
CA LEU A 51 -7.46 -13.41 -13.75
C LEU A 51 -6.01 -13.70 -14.15
N GLN A 52 -5.50 -13.08 -15.23
CA GLN A 52 -4.12 -13.27 -15.68
C GLN A 52 -3.08 -12.99 -14.59
N PRO A 53 -3.20 -11.92 -13.75
CA PRO A 53 -2.23 -11.65 -12.70
C PRO A 53 -2.10 -12.77 -11.67
N TYR A 54 -3.17 -13.52 -11.38
CA TYR A 54 -3.10 -14.67 -10.47
C TYR A 54 -2.31 -15.82 -11.10
N ALA A 55 -2.54 -16.09 -12.39
CA ALA A 55 -1.78 -17.11 -13.11
C ALA A 55 -0.29 -16.73 -13.23
N ASP A 56 0.01 -15.43 -13.41
CA ASP A 56 1.38 -14.92 -13.43
C ASP A 56 2.07 -15.10 -12.09
N LEU A 57 1.39 -14.76 -10.97
CA LEU A 57 1.89 -15.00 -9.62
C LEU A 57 2.16 -16.48 -9.34
N ALA A 58 1.22 -17.36 -9.69
CA ALA A 58 1.39 -18.80 -9.49
C ALA A 58 2.62 -19.34 -10.25
N LYS A 59 2.85 -18.85 -11.48
CA LYS A 59 4.05 -19.19 -12.25
C LYS A 59 5.34 -18.65 -11.63
N LEU A 60 5.30 -17.44 -11.08
CA LEU A 60 6.48 -16.80 -10.47
C LEU A 60 6.91 -17.50 -9.19
N PHE A 61 5.97 -17.98 -8.38
CA PHE A 61 6.29 -18.78 -7.19
C PHE A 61 7.04 -20.09 -7.49
N GLY A 62 6.88 -20.64 -8.70
CA GLY A 62 7.60 -21.84 -9.15
C GLY A 62 8.96 -21.55 -9.80
N LYS A 63 9.37 -20.29 -9.95
CA LYS A 63 10.63 -19.92 -10.60
C LYS A 63 11.72 -19.57 -9.60
N GLN A 64 12.97 -19.92 -9.95
CA GLN A 64 14.13 -19.52 -9.17
C GLN A 64 14.54 -18.07 -9.49
N PRO A 65 14.96 -17.29 -8.49
CA PRO A 65 15.47 -15.93 -8.72
C PRO A 65 16.85 -16.00 -9.41
N VAL A 66 17.01 -15.19 -10.46
CA VAL A 66 18.31 -14.99 -11.11
C VAL A 66 18.81 -13.62 -10.71
N ILE A 67 19.91 -13.59 -9.96
CA ILE A 67 20.52 -12.37 -9.42
C ILE A 67 21.82 -12.12 -10.18
N SER A 68 22.04 -10.86 -10.63
CA SER A 68 23.30 -10.45 -11.27
C SER A 68 24.45 -10.46 -10.26
N SER A 69 25.65 -10.77 -10.72
CA SER A 69 26.87 -10.72 -9.90
C SER A 69 27.27 -9.30 -9.48
N THR A 70 26.70 -8.28 -10.12
CA THR A 70 26.97 -6.86 -9.85
C THR A 70 26.07 -6.25 -8.76
N THR A 71 25.05 -6.97 -8.32
CA THR A 71 24.08 -6.48 -7.32
C THR A 71 24.58 -6.70 -5.90
N SER A 72 24.21 -5.76 -5.00
CA SER A 72 24.47 -5.87 -3.57
C SER A 72 23.31 -6.53 -2.81
N TRP A 73 23.44 -6.60 -1.49
CA TRP A 73 22.38 -7.10 -0.61
C TRP A 73 21.09 -6.26 -0.69
N ILE A 74 21.20 -4.99 -1.12
CA ILE A 74 20.07 -4.05 -1.23
C ILE A 74 19.03 -4.58 -2.23
N PHE A 75 19.50 -5.10 -3.37
CA PHE A 75 18.63 -5.67 -4.40
C PHE A 75 17.82 -6.86 -3.87
N THR A 76 18.45 -7.69 -3.04
CA THR A 76 17.79 -8.86 -2.45
C THR A 76 16.83 -8.48 -1.32
N ALA A 77 17.16 -7.44 -0.53
CA ALA A 77 16.33 -6.99 0.58
C ALA A 77 15.13 -6.15 0.14
N ALA A 78 15.27 -5.36 -0.94
CA ALA A 78 14.27 -4.42 -1.40
C ALA A 78 12.87 -5.03 -1.60
N PRO A 79 12.66 -6.18 -2.27
CA PRO A 79 11.32 -6.76 -2.43
C PRO A 79 10.63 -7.06 -1.10
N TYR A 80 11.39 -7.53 -0.11
CA TYR A 80 10.85 -7.83 1.22
C TYR A 80 10.44 -6.57 1.96
N ILE A 81 11.27 -5.51 1.89
CA ILE A 81 10.98 -4.23 2.53
C ILE A 81 9.78 -3.55 1.86
N VAL A 82 9.72 -3.53 0.53
CA VAL A 82 8.59 -2.99 -0.24
C VAL A 82 7.29 -3.73 0.11
N PHE A 83 7.34 -5.06 0.16
CA PHE A 83 6.18 -5.86 0.54
C PHE A 83 5.75 -5.60 1.98
N ALA A 84 6.69 -5.62 2.92
CA ALA A 84 6.42 -5.38 4.34
C ALA A 84 5.86 -3.97 4.58
N SER A 85 6.43 -2.93 3.97
CA SER A 85 5.96 -1.55 4.10
C SER A 85 4.56 -1.36 3.51
N THR A 86 4.27 -1.98 2.36
CA THR A 86 2.94 -1.91 1.72
C THR A 86 1.89 -2.65 2.55
N VAL A 87 2.21 -3.83 3.09
CA VAL A 87 1.32 -4.57 3.99
C VAL A 87 1.07 -3.78 5.27
N ALA A 88 2.12 -3.23 5.89
CA ALA A 88 1.99 -2.40 7.10
C ALA A 88 1.11 -1.16 6.84
N ALA A 89 1.30 -0.47 5.71
CA ALA A 89 0.46 0.65 5.30
C ALA A 89 -1.01 0.24 5.11
N GLY A 90 -1.24 -0.93 4.48
CA GLY A 90 -2.59 -1.48 4.30
C GLY A 90 -3.29 -1.86 5.61
N LEU A 91 -2.53 -2.29 6.62
CA LEU A 91 -3.07 -2.60 7.96
C LEU A 91 -3.40 -1.34 8.78
N LEU A 92 -2.71 -0.23 8.52
CA LEU A 92 -3.02 1.07 9.14
C LEU A 92 -4.31 1.70 8.58
N MET A 93 -4.73 1.30 7.39
CA MET A 93 -5.93 1.85 6.75
C MET A 93 -7.21 1.22 7.31
N PRO A 94 -8.18 2.00 7.82
CA PRO A 94 -9.47 1.49 8.27
C PRO A 94 -10.36 1.13 7.07
N VAL A 95 -10.24 -0.11 6.56
CA VAL A 95 -10.97 -0.55 5.36
C VAL A 95 -12.37 -1.04 5.69
N PHE A 96 -12.54 -1.77 6.80
CA PHE A 96 -13.82 -2.43 7.15
C PHE A 96 -14.45 -1.92 8.45
N ILE A 97 -13.68 -1.34 9.35
CA ILE A 97 -14.16 -0.91 10.67
C ILE A 97 -13.57 0.47 10.96
N SER A 98 -14.41 1.35 11.51
CA SER A 98 -14.00 2.71 11.92
C SER A 98 -12.89 2.74 12.99
N HIS A 99 -12.66 1.63 13.68
CA HIS A 99 -11.60 1.45 14.66
C HIS A 99 -10.54 0.51 14.10
N THR A 100 -9.38 1.06 13.71
CA THR A 100 -8.23 0.24 13.36
C THR A 100 -7.69 -0.47 14.60
N PRO A 101 -7.28 -1.75 14.50
CA PRO A 101 -6.65 -2.47 15.61
C PRO A 101 -5.38 -1.79 16.12
N LEU A 102 -4.70 -1.05 15.23
CA LEU A 102 -3.49 -0.28 15.49
C LEU A 102 -3.79 1.23 15.65
N ASN A 103 -4.87 1.57 16.35
CA ASN A 103 -5.35 2.95 16.48
C ASN A 103 -4.31 3.91 17.10
N PHE A 104 -3.39 3.39 17.93
CA PHE A 104 -2.28 4.17 18.50
C PHE A 104 -1.22 4.58 17.45
N ALA A 105 -1.06 3.77 16.37
CA ALA A 105 -0.12 4.03 15.28
C ALA A 105 -0.83 4.53 14.00
N GLY A 106 -2.16 4.64 14.01
CA GLY A 106 -3.01 4.97 12.87
C GLY A 106 -2.94 6.44 12.43
N ASN A 107 -1.76 7.05 12.53
CA ASN A 107 -1.52 8.38 12.02
C ASN A 107 -1.36 8.35 10.49
N ILE A 108 -2.05 9.25 9.82
CA ILE A 108 -1.96 9.44 8.36
C ILE A 108 -0.51 9.72 7.92
N ILE A 109 0.27 10.37 8.78
CA ILE A 109 1.70 10.65 8.56
C ILE A 109 2.50 9.34 8.50
N ALA A 110 2.24 8.39 9.42
CA ALA A 110 2.92 7.09 9.43
C ALA A 110 2.63 6.29 8.15
N LEU A 111 1.40 6.36 7.65
CA LEU A 111 1.00 5.71 6.40
C LEU A 111 1.81 6.25 5.22
N VAL A 112 1.96 7.58 5.10
CA VAL A 112 2.73 8.21 4.03
C VAL A 112 4.20 7.79 4.08
N TYR A 113 4.82 7.83 5.27
CA TYR A 113 6.22 7.44 5.41
C TYR A 113 6.46 5.96 5.16
N LEU A 114 5.50 5.08 5.45
CA LEU A 114 5.60 3.66 5.11
C LEU A 114 5.57 3.44 3.58
N LEU A 115 4.72 4.17 2.87
CA LEU A 115 4.68 4.12 1.40
C LEU A 115 5.96 4.71 0.79
N ALA A 116 6.42 5.85 1.31
CA ALA A 116 7.68 6.48 0.90
C ALA A 116 8.89 5.54 1.11
N LEU A 117 8.92 4.81 2.25
CA LEU A 117 9.95 3.82 2.51
C LEU A 117 9.99 2.73 1.43
N GLY A 118 8.83 2.22 1.02
CA GLY A 118 8.73 1.24 -0.06
C GLY A 118 9.28 1.79 -1.38
N THR A 119 8.87 2.99 -1.77
CA THR A 119 9.33 3.66 -2.99
C THR A 119 10.83 3.93 -2.95
N PHE A 120 11.36 4.37 -1.82
CA PHE A 120 12.80 4.60 -1.63
C PHE A 120 13.63 3.32 -1.88
N PHE A 121 13.23 2.19 -1.28
CA PHE A 121 13.93 0.93 -1.51
C PHE A 121 13.77 0.40 -2.94
N LEU A 122 12.66 0.68 -3.59
CA LEU A 122 12.46 0.34 -5.01
C LEU A 122 13.44 1.11 -5.91
N ILE A 123 13.61 2.41 -5.66
CA ILE A 123 14.58 3.26 -6.37
C ILE A 123 16.00 2.75 -6.14
N LEU A 124 16.36 2.44 -4.88
CA LEU A 124 17.68 1.90 -4.54
C LEU A 124 17.96 0.58 -5.26
N ALA A 125 16.99 -0.32 -5.31
CA ALA A 125 17.13 -1.60 -6.00
C ALA A 125 17.37 -1.43 -7.50
N GLY A 126 16.69 -0.47 -8.11
CA GLY A 126 16.90 -0.16 -9.53
C GLY A 126 18.28 0.45 -9.83
N LEU A 127 18.84 1.25 -8.92
CA LEU A 127 20.21 1.74 -8.99
C LEU A 127 21.23 0.62 -8.78
N ASP A 128 20.99 -0.26 -7.80
CA ASP A 128 21.88 -1.38 -7.44
C ASP A 128 21.94 -2.47 -8.53
N ALA A 129 20.97 -2.52 -9.42
CA ALA A 129 20.95 -3.46 -10.54
C ALA A 129 22.13 -3.29 -11.52
N GLY A 130 22.87 -2.18 -11.46
CA GLY A 130 24.05 -1.92 -12.27
C GLY A 130 23.77 -1.81 -13.78
N SER A 131 22.52 -1.68 -14.19
CA SER A 131 22.11 -1.56 -15.59
C SER A 131 21.82 -0.10 -15.95
N ALA A 132 22.19 0.32 -17.17
CA ALA A 132 21.94 1.67 -17.65
C ALA A 132 20.44 2.02 -17.64
N PHE A 133 19.57 1.06 -18.00
CA PHE A 133 18.13 1.24 -17.99
C PHE A 133 17.56 1.31 -16.56
N GLY A 134 18.08 0.50 -15.64
CA GLY A 134 17.71 0.55 -14.21
C GLY A 134 18.08 1.89 -13.61
N GLY A 135 19.30 2.39 -13.85
CA GLY A 135 19.76 3.68 -13.36
C GLY A 135 18.94 4.86 -13.89
N MET A 136 18.66 4.89 -15.20
CA MET A 136 17.80 5.92 -15.80
C MET A 136 16.36 5.86 -15.29
N GLY A 137 15.79 4.66 -15.15
CA GLY A 137 14.44 4.47 -14.60
C GLY A 137 14.35 4.97 -13.17
N SER A 138 15.26 4.56 -12.31
CA SER A 138 15.29 4.96 -10.90
C SER A 138 15.53 6.46 -10.71
N SER A 139 16.39 7.08 -11.53
CA SER A 139 16.61 8.52 -11.48
C SER A 139 15.34 9.31 -11.85
N ARG A 140 14.59 8.87 -12.84
CA ARG A 140 13.29 9.48 -13.21
C ARG A 140 12.26 9.31 -12.11
N GLU A 141 12.17 8.12 -11.54
CA GLU A 141 11.26 7.84 -10.42
C GLU A 141 11.61 8.72 -9.21
N ALA A 142 12.89 8.84 -8.87
CA ALA A 142 13.35 9.69 -7.77
C ALA A 142 12.92 11.15 -7.95
N ILE A 143 13.06 11.71 -9.15
CA ILE A 143 12.64 13.09 -9.45
C ILE A 143 11.13 13.24 -9.27
N VAL A 144 10.34 12.30 -9.80
CA VAL A 144 8.87 12.34 -9.69
C VAL A 144 8.43 12.24 -8.24
N VAL A 145 9.01 11.32 -7.47
CA VAL A 145 8.70 11.12 -6.06
C VAL A 145 9.06 12.35 -5.23
N THR A 146 10.22 12.95 -5.46
CA THR A 146 10.65 14.17 -4.74
C THR A 146 9.67 15.35 -4.91
N LEU A 147 8.98 15.41 -6.05
CA LEU A 147 7.95 16.43 -6.30
C LEU A 147 6.58 16.00 -5.79
N ALA A 148 6.25 14.71 -5.88
CA ALA A 148 4.93 14.19 -5.51
C ALA A 148 4.75 14.07 -3.99
N GLU A 149 5.79 13.69 -3.24
CA GLU A 149 5.71 13.53 -1.78
C GLU A 149 5.31 14.82 -1.05
N PRO A 150 5.92 15.98 -1.26
CA PRO A 150 5.50 17.22 -0.61
C PRO A 150 4.06 17.60 -0.97
N ALA A 151 3.65 17.41 -2.22
CA ALA A 151 2.28 17.71 -2.64
C ALA A 151 1.26 16.80 -1.94
N MET A 152 1.58 15.52 -1.79
CA MET A 152 0.75 14.55 -1.08
C MET A 152 0.66 14.89 0.41
N ILE A 153 1.79 15.22 1.05
CA ILE A 153 1.83 15.62 2.48
C ILE A 153 0.98 16.88 2.71
N LEU A 154 1.09 17.89 1.84
CA LEU A 154 0.28 19.10 1.96
C LEU A 154 -1.22 18.83 1.81
N SER A 155 -1.61 17.98 0.87
CA SER A 155 -3.00 17.58 0.68
C SER A 155 -3.57 16.85 1.91
N ILE A 156 -2.78 15.96 2.47
CA ILE A 156 -3.13 15.20 3.67
C ILE A 156 -3.20 16.11 4.90
N LEU A 157 -2.27 17.05 5.02
CA LEU A 157 -2.27 18.02 6.10
C LEU A 157 -3.51 18.92 6.04
N ALA A 158 -3.95 19.33 4.85
CA ALA A 158 -5.18 20.09 4.68
C ALA A 158 -6.39 19.31 5.20
N ILE A 159 -6.49 18.01 4.89
CA ILE A 159 -7.56 17.14 5.41
C ILE A 159 -7.46 16.99 6.93
N ALA A 160 -6.26 16.79 7.46
CA ALA A 160 -6.05 16.65 8.89
C ALA A 160 -6.41 17.95 9.66
N LEU A 161 -6.15 19.11 9.08
CA LEU A 161 -6.54 20.40 9.65
C LEU A 161 -8.05 20.58 9.71
N THR A 162 -8.78 20.20 8.65
CA THR A 162 -10.26 20.26 8.66
C THR A 162 -10.88 19.28 9.64
N ALA A 163 -10.26 18.12 9.85
CA ALA A 163 -10.70 17.12 10.82
C ALA A 163 -10.19 17.39 12.26
N GLY A 164 -9.28 18.35 12.47
CA GLY A 164 -8.68 18.64 13.77
C GLY A 164 -7.86 17.49 14.38
N SER A 165 -7.54 16.45 13.59
CA SER A 165 -6.81 15.26 14.05
C SER A 165 -5.99 14.65 12.90
N THR A 166 -4.84 14.06 13.25
CA THR A 166 -4.01 13.29 12.33
C THR A 166 -4.35 11.79 12.33
N ASN A 167 -5.28 11.37 13.17
CA ASN A 167 -5.68 9.98 13.28
C ASN A 167 -6.68 9.62 12.17
N LEU A 168 -6.37 8.58 11.40
CA LEU A 168 -7.17 8.13 10.25
C LEU A 168 -8.61 7.78 10.63
N SER A 169 -8.81 7.12 11.76
CA SER A 169 -10.16 6.71 12.21
C SER A 169 -11.02 7.94 12.53
N THR A 170 -10.45 8.96 13.13
CA THR A 170 -11.15 10.22 13.45
C THR A 170 -11.51 10.98 12.18
N ILE A 171 -10.59 11.05 11.23
CA ILE A 171 -10.81 11.71 9.92
C ILE A 171 -11.96 11.03 9.16
N VAL A 172 -11.95 9.70 9.06
CA VAL A 172 -13.02 8.94 8.38
C VAL A 172 -14.37 9.11 9.08
N HIS A 173 -14.39 9.09 10.41
CA HIS A 173 -15.64 9.28 11.15
C HIS A 173 -16.21 10.70 10.95
N GLN A 174 -15.36 11.71 10.93
CA GLN A 174 -15.78 13.10 10.77
C GLN A 174 -16.22 13.42 9.33
N SER A 175 -15.59 12.81 8.32
CA SER A 175 -16.04 12.93 6.93
C SER A 175 -17.42 12.32 6.72
N ALA A 176 -17.71 11.16 7.33
CA ALA A 176 -19.03 10.53 7.27
C ALA A 176 -20.13 11.38 7.92
N LEU A 177 -19.81 12.09 9.02
CA LEU A 177 -20.75 13.02 9.66
C LEU A 177 -21.04 14.25 8.78
N LEU A 178 -20.05 14.79 8.08
CA LEU A 178 -20.21 15.92 7.17
C LEU A 178 -21.05 15.52 5.94
N GLU A 179 -20.87 14.33 5.38
CA GLU A 179 -21.73 13.82 4.30
C GLU A 179 -23.18 13.67 4.76
N GLY A 180 -23.42 13.17 5.97
CA GLY A 180 -24.77 13.09 6.55
C GLY A 180 -25.44 14.44 6.75
N MET A 181 -24.69 15.50 7.06
CA MET A 181 -25.20 16.86 7.20
C MET A 181 -25.48 17.56 5.86
N VAL A 182 -24.78 17.21 4.80
CA VAL A 182 -24.98 17.79 3.45
C VAL A 182 -26.17 17.15 2.74
N LEU A 183 -26.53 15.92 3.11
CA LEU A 183 -27.66 15.19 2.51
C LEU A 183 -28.98 15.33 3.30
N ALA A 184 -28.97 16.00 4.46
CA ALA A 184 -30.15 16.29 5.28
C ALA A 184 -30.63 17.74 5.07
#